data_f96ec4e73c7f4008de0cf98ac780d7e3
#
_entry.id   f96ec4e73c7f4008de0cf98ac780d7e3
#
_cell.length_a   1.000
_cell.length_b   1.000
_cell.length_c   1.000
_cell.angle_alpha   90.00
_cell.angle_beta   90.00
_cell.angle_gamma   90.00
#
_symmetry.space_group_name_H-M   'P 1'
#
loop_
_entity.id
_entity.type
_entity.pdbx_description
1 polymer ?
#
loop_
_entity_poly.entity_id
_entity_poly.type
_entity_poly.pdbx_seq_one_letter_code
_entity_poly.pdbx_strand_id
1 'polypeptide(L)'
;MLFRSIGTDHAKVPSPAELAAAQKLVGWQKLELNEEKQAVRLQDKGMGVDLGGIAKGFAVDEVRKIYAKYGIENGLINLGGSSLYALGVNKEQAAWRIGIRHPRKEDAQEKMAVLPLKDAALSTSGDYERFFEAGGVRYHHILDPRTGRPAQSGAISVTIVADSSVPDGGMLTDLLTTAVFVLGPEQGIHFLQTMPHGIKGAIVDGRYQLWTTGDMAKELEDVSKDFQFWQGSGELQ
;
A
#
# COMPACT_ATOMS: atom_id res chain seq x y z
N MET A 1 -20.59 -3.01 0.20
CA MET A 1 -19.29 -3.71 0.45
C MET A 1 -19.42 -4.42 1.79
N LEU A 2 -19.41 -5.75 1.79
CA LEU A 2 -19.73 -6.57 2.98
C LEU A 2 -18.67 -6.48 4.10
N PHE A 3 -17.44 -6.13 3.75
CA PHE A 3 -16.36 -5.94 4.71
C PHE A 3 -16.13 -4.48 5.13
N ARG A 4 -17.06 -3.55 4.83
CA ARG A 4 -16.98 -2.17 5.33
C ARG A 4 -17.05 -2.06 6.85
N SER A 5 -17.57 -3.10 7.51
CA SER A 5 -17.63 -3.18 8.97
C SER A 5 -16.29 -3.54 9.63
N ILE A 6 -15.24 -3.87 8.88
CA ILE A 6 -13.91 -4.15 9.44
C ILE A 6 -13.43 -2.91 10.21
N GLY A 7 -13.08 -3.11 11.48
CA GLY A 7 -12.70 -2.03 12.39
C GLY A 7 -13.88 -1.38 13.13
N THR A 8 -15.09 -1.96 13.04
CA THR A 8 -16.26 -1.54 13.81
C THR A 8 -16.82 -2.71 14.65
N ASP A 9 -17.66 -2.40 15.64
CA ASP A 9 -18.33 -3.41 16.49
C ASP A 9 -19.31 -4.31 15.73
N HIS A 10 -19.59 -4.00 14.46
CA HIS A 10 -20.47 -4.76 13.57
C HIS A 10 -19.71 -5.64 12.59
N ALA A 11 -18.40 -5.84 12.78
CA ALA A 11 -17.59 -6.68 11.92
C ALA A 11 -18.08 -8.13 11.94
N LYS A 12 -18.38 -8.68 10.77
CA LYS A 12 -18.82 -10.08 10.62
C LYS A 12 -18.24 -10.70 9.36
N VAL A 13 -18.08 -12.00 9.38
CA VAL A 13 -17.80 -12.78 8.16
C VAL A 13 -19.09 -12.91 7.37
N PRO A 14 -19.16 -12.44 6.11
CA PRO A 14 -20.37 -12.59 5.29
C PRO A 14 -20.62 -14.06 4.97
N SER A 15 -21.91 -14.41 4.89
CA SER A 15 -22.31 -15.73 4.40
C SER A 15 -21.92 -15.92 2.93
N PRO A 16 -21.80 -17.17 2.45
CA PRO A 16 -21.51 -17.46 1.04
C PRO A 16 -22.52 -16.81 0.09
N ALA A 17 -23.80 -16.76 0.46
CA ALA A 17 -24.85 -16.14 -0.35
C ALA A 17 -24.73 -14.62 -0.44
N GLU A 18 -24.45 -13.94 0.68
CA GLU A 18 -24.17 -12.50 0.70
C GLU A 18 -22.94 -12.16 -0.15
N LEU A 19 -21.88 -12.96 -0.03
CA LEU A 19 -20.66 -12.77 -0.80
C LEU A 19 -20.89 -12.93 -2.30
N ALA A 20 -21.56 -14.01 -2.71
CA ALA A 20 -21.89 -14.27 -4.11
C ALA A 20 -22.77 -13.16 -4.72
N ALA A 21 -23.72 -12.63 -3.95
CA ALA A 21 -24.55 -11.51 -4.39
C ALA A 21 -23.71 -10.23 -4.58
N ALA A 22 -22.79 -9.94 -3.65
CA ALA A 22 -21.92 -8.76 -3.75
C ALA A 22 -20.93 -8.86 -4.91
N GLN A 23 -20.36 -10.05 -5.16
CA GLN A 23 -19.40 -10.26 -6.26
C GLN A 23 -19.99 -9.97 -7.64
N LYS A 24 -21.30 -10.17 -7.86
CA LYS A 24 -21.96 -9.80 -9.11
C LYS A 24 -21.88 -8.31 -9.42
N LEU A 25 -21.70 -7.48 -8.39
CA LEU A 25 -21.58 -6.02 -8.49
C LEU A 25 -20.13 -5.53 -8.50
N VAL A 26 -19.15 -6.44 -8.49
CA VAL A 26 -17.72 -6.09 -8.55
C VAL A 26 -17.21 -6.26 -9.98
N GLY A 27 -16.39 -5.31 -10.43
CA GLY A 27 -15.74 -5.39 -11.73
C GLY A 27 -15.45 -4.00 -12.30
N TRP A 28 -14.17 -3.74 -12.59
CA TRP A 28 -13.73 -2.48 -13.19
C TRP A 28 -14.28 -2.29 -14.61
N GLN A 29 -14.55 -3.38 -15.33
CA GLN A 29 -15.13 -3.37 -16.68
C GLN A 29 -16.54 -2.76 -16.72
N LYS A 30 -17.21 -2.68 -15.56
CA LYS A 30 -18.54 -2.07 -15.38
C LYS A 30 -18.47 -0.58 -15.02
N LEU A 31 -17.27 -0.03 -14.97
CA LEU A 31 -17.01 1.39 -14.76
C LEU A 31 -16.76 2.05 -16.11
N GLU A 32 -17.59 3.00 -16.50
CA GLU A 32 -17.44 3.80 -17.71
C GLU A 32 -16.96 5.20 -17.33
N LEU A 33 -15.87 5.66 -17.94
CA LEU A 33 -15.33 7.01 -17.78
C LEU A 33 -15.65 7.82 -19.03
N ASN A 34 -16.13 9.02 -18.84
CA ASN A 34 -16.32 10.00 -19.90
C ASN A 34 -15.53 11.27 -19.54
N GLU A 35 -14.37 11.42 -20.14
CA GLU A 35 -13.44 12.52 -19.86
C GLU A 35 -14.01 13.88 -20.33
N GLU A 36 -14.67 13.92 -21.47
CA GLU A 36 -15.26 15.15 -22.02
C GLU A 36 -16.35 15.72 -21.09
N LYS A 37 -17.17 14.83 -20.50
CA LYS A 37 -18.25 15.21 -19.59
C LYS A 37 -17.80 15.20 -18.13
N GLN A 38 -16.54 14.84 -17.84
CA GLN A 38 -16.04 14.63 -16.49
C GLN A 38 -17.00 13.77 -15.64
N ALA A 39 -17.48 12.67 -16.23
CA ALA A 39 -18.53 11.85 -15.66
C ALA A 39 -18.08 10.38 -15.51
N VAL A 40 -18.60 9.75 -14.47
CA VAL A 40 -18.41 8.33 -14.18
C VAL A 40 -19.79 7.67 -14.18
N ARG A 41 -19.92 6.54 -14.87
CA ARG A 41 -21.12 5.71 -14.85
C ARG A 41 -20.78 4.32 -14.34
N LEU A 42 -21.61 3.85 -13.41
CA LEU A 42 -21.61 2.47 -12.93
C LEU A 42 -22.78 1.73 -13.64
N GLN A 43 -22.48 0.62 -14.31
CA GLN A 43 -23.46 -0.07 -15.15
C GLN A 43 -24.63 -0.66 -14.35
N ASP A 44 -24.35 -1.20 -13.15
CA ASP A 44 -25.35 -1.89 -12.34
C ASP A 44 -25.75 -1.06 -11.12
N LYS A 45 -27.07 -1.02 -10.83
CA LYS A 45 -27.56 -0.41 -9.58
C LYS A 45 -27.02 -1.16 -8.36
N GLY A 46 -26.49 -0.41 -7.40
CA GLY A 46 -25.89 -0.98 -6.18
C GLY A 46 -24.36 -1.09 -6.23
N MET A 47 -23.73 -0.84 -7.38
CA MET A 47 -22.28 -0.63 -7.45
C MET A 47 -21.87 0.66 -6.76
N GLY A 48 -20.60 0.73 -6.36
CA GLY A 48 -19.97 1.91 -5.80
C GLY A 48 -18.46 1.87 -6.04
N VAL A 49 -17.83 3.05 -6.00
CA VAL A 49 -16.38 3.19 -6.03
C VAL A 49 -15.90 3.49 -4.61
N ASP A 50 -14.84 2.81 -4.18
CA ASP A 50 -14.15 3.09 -2.93
C ASP A 50 -12.71 3.51 -3.26
N LEU A 51 -12.37 4.73 -2.91
CA LEU A 51 -11.06 5.32 -3.20
C LEU A 51 -10.05 5.10 -2.04
N GLY A 52 -10.37 4.24 -1.08
CA GLY A 52 -9.55 4.01 0.12
C GLY A 52 -8.11 3.55 -0.13
N GLY A 53 -7.84 2.95 -1.28
CA GLY A 53 -6.49 2.49 -1.67
C GLY A 53 -5.71 3.47 -2.54
N ILE A 54 -6.19 4.73 -2.72
CA ILE A 54 -5.53 5.71 -3.59
C ILE A 54 -5.65 7.14 -3.08
N ALA A 55 -6.65 7.43 -2.26
CA ALA A 55 -7.03 8.79 -1.90
C ALA A 55 -5.99 9.49 -1.01
N LYS A 56 -5.30 8.75 -0.14
CA LYS A 56 -4.27 9.34 0.72
C LYS A 56 -3.04 9.74 -0.10
N GLY A 57 -2.61 8.85 -0.99
CA GLY A 57 -1.51 9.14 -1.90
C GLY A 57 -1.80 10.33 -2.81
N PHE A 58 -3.01 10.39 -3.39
CA PHE A 58 -3.46 11.55 -4.15
C PHE A 58 -3.40 12.84 -3.31
N ALA A 59 -3.91 12.81 -2.08
CA ALA A 59 -3.88 13.97 -1.20
C ALA A 59 -2.45 14.40 -0.82
N VAL A 60 -1.51 13.44 -0.68
CA VAL A 60 -0.08 13.73 -0.49
C VAL A 60 0.47 14.54 -1.68
N ASP A 61 0.15 14.14 -2.92
CA ASP A 61 0.61 14.84 -4.12
C ASP A 61 0.00 16.24 -4.22
N GLU A 62 -1.28 16.42 -3.86
CA GLU A 62 -1.92 17.73 -3.84
C GLU A 62 -1.29 18.67 -2.78
N VAL A 63 -0.98 18.15 -1.58
CA VAL A 63 -0.27 18.94 -0.57
C VAL A 63 1.13 19.31 -1.04
N ARG A 64 1.84 18.41 -1.73
CA ARG A 64 3.15 18.70 -2.33
C ARG A 64 3.07 19.87 -3.34
N LYS A 65 2.03 19.88 -4.19
CA LYS A 65 1.79 20.99 -5.14
C LYS A 65 1.56 22.32 -4.41
N ILE A 66 0.82 22.27 -3.28
CA ILE A 66 0.61 23.45 -2.43
C ILE A 66 1.93 23.93 -1.83
N TYR A 67 2.76 23.02 -1.30
CA TYR A 67 4.08 23.37 -0.74
C TYR A 67 4.96 24.06 -1.79
N ALA A 68 5.03 23.50 -3.00
CA ALA A 68 5.76 24.11 -4.12
C ALA A 68 5.24 25.53 -4.45
N LYS A 69 3.92 25.74 -4.46
CA LYS A 69 3.31 27.06 -4.71
C LYS A 69 3.72 28.11 -3.67
N TYR A 70 3.95 27.70 -2.43
CA TYR A 70 4.37 28.59 -1.34
C TYR A 70 5.89 28.61 -1.11
N GLY A 71 6.68 28.01 -1.99
CA GLY A 71 8.14 28.00 -1.88
C GLY A 71 8.67 27.18 -0.71
N ILE A 72 7.91 26.21 -0.23
CA ILE A 72 8.35 25.30 0.84
C ILE A 72 9.21 24.22 0.21
N GLU A 73 10.49 24.20 0.54
CA GLU A 73 11.49 23.28 -0.03
C GLU A 73 11.78 22.07 0.86
N ASN A 74 11.44 22.15 2.15
CA ASN A 74 11.71 21.08 3.11
C ASN A 74 10.49 20.81 3.99
N GLY A 75 10.08 19.55 4.09
CA GLY A 75 8.93 19.16 4.90
C GLY A 75 8.61 17.68 4.80
N LEU A 76 7.88 17.19 5.78
CA LEU A 76 7.33 15.84 5.78
C LEU A 76 5.80 15.91 5.71
N ILE A 77 5.23 15.46 4.61
CA ILE A 77 3.78 15.30 4.45
C ILE A 77 3.46 13.88 4.90
N ASN A 78 2.60 13.69 5.88
CA ASN A 78 2.23 12.37 6.40
C ASN A 78 0.73 12.29 6.61
N LEU A 79 0.06 11.43 5.86
CA LEU A 79 -1.38 11.20 5.94
C LEU A 79 -1.68 9.84 6.56
N GLY A 80 -1.93 9.88 7.87
CA GLY A 80 -2.34 8.70 8.64
C GLY A 80 -1.27 7.61 8.78
N GLY A 81 0.01 7.94 8.65
CA GLY A 81 1.13 7.01 8.81
C GLY A 81 1.34 6.02 7.67
N SER A 82 0.41 5.94 6.72
CA SER A 82 0.47 4.95 5.63
C SER A 82 0.82 5.53 4.26
N SER A 83 0.71 6.84 4.06
CA SER A 83 1.11 7.52 2.83
C SER A 83 1.80 8.82 3.18
N LEU A 84 3.00 9.04 2.67
CA LEU A 84 3.81 10.21 2.98
C LEU A 84 4.65 10.69 1.79
N TYR A 85 5.14 11.92 1.88
CA TYR A 85 6.18 12.48 1.00
C TYR A 85 7.24 13.17 1.84
N ALA A 86 8.48 12.78 1.64
CA ALA A 86 9.66 13.40 2.24
C ALA A 86 10.22 14.44 1.28
N LEU A 87 9.90 15.73 1.50
CA LEU A 87 10.36 16.85 0.68
C LEU A 87 11.69 17.38 1.22
N GLY A 88 12.69 17.48 0.34
CA GLY A 88 14.01 18.02 0.68
C GLY A 88 14.68 17.30 1.84
N VAL A 89 15.18 18.05 2.80
CA VAL A 89 15.95 17.55 3.94
C VAL A 89 15.31 17.91 5.28
N ASN A 90 15.67 17.19 6.33
CA ASN A 90 15.25 17.45 7.70
C ASN A 90 16.03 18.63 8.32
N LYS A 91 15.76 18.95 9.58
CA LYS A 91 16.43 20.05 10.31
C LYS A 91 17.95 19.86 10.51
N GLU A 92 18.45 18.64 10.43
CA GLU A 92 19.86 18.28 10.46
C GLU A 92 20.53 18.34 9.06
N GLN A 93 19.86 18.84 8.04
CA GLN A 93 20.30 18.86 6.63
C GLN A 93 20.58 17.47 6.05
N ALA A 94 19.88 16.46 6.54
CA ALA A 94 19.98 15.07 6.11
C ALA A 94 18.65 14.54 5.56
N ALA A 95 18.66 13.38 4.94
CA ALA A 95 17.43 12.69 4.51
C ALA A 95 16.49 12.42 5.70
N TRP A 96 15.20 12.41 5.43
CA TRP A 96 14.18 12.07 6.41
C TRP A 96 14.27 10.58 6.75
N ARG A 97 14.43 10.25 8.01
CA ARG A 97 14.52 8.85 8.48
C ARG A 97 13.11 8.31 8.77
N ILE A 98 12.57 7.56 7.84
CA ILE A 98 11.20 7.03 7.92
C ILE A 98 11.23 5.61 8.51
N GLY A 99 10.59 5.44 9.66
CA GLY A 99 10.42 4.13 10.26
C GLY A 99 9.31 3.34 9.57
N ILE A 100 9.61 2.15 9.07
CA ILE A 100 8.63 1.19 8.57
C ILE A 100 8.21 0.33 9.76
N ARG A 101 6.90 0.34 10.09
CA ARG A 101 6.36 -0.37 11.25
C ARG A 101 6.58 -1.89 11.15
N HIS A 102 6.88 -2.51 12.30
CA HIS A 102 6.91 -3.97 12.41
C HIS A 102 5.48 -4.54 12.33
N PRO A 103 5.17 -5.46 11.37
CA PRO A 103 3.79 -5.90 11.08
C PRO A 103 3.14 -6.75 12.17
N ARG A 104 3.89 -7.20 13.19
CA ARG A 104 3.40 -8.15 14.20
C ARG A 104 3.67 -7.72 15.65
N LYS A 105 4.36 -6.61 15.87
CA LYS A 105 4.54 -6.07 17.23
C LYS A 105 3.32 -5.23 17.60
N GLU A 106 2.89 -5.34 18.86
CA GLU A 106 1.77 -4.55 19.41
C GLU A 106 2.12 -3.07 19.52
N ASP A 107 3.34 -2.77 19.96
CA ASP A 107 3.83 -1.40 20.00
C ASP A 107 4.02 -0.88 18.57
N ALA A 108 3.24 0.13 18.23
CA ALA A 108 3.30 0.78 16.92
C ALA A 108 4.63 1.52 16.65
N GLN A 109 5.45 1.74 17.68
CA GLN A 109 6.78 2.35 17.56
C GLN A 109 7.86 1.33 17.16
N GLU A 110 7.59 0.04 17.33
CA GLU A 110 8.48 -1.02 16.88
C GLU A 110 8.60 -1.03 15.35
N LYS A 111 9.83 -0.98 14.88
CA LYS A 111 10.14 -0.85 13.46
C LYS A 111 10.65 -2.16 12.88
N MET A 112 10.24 -2.44 11.65
CA MET A 112 10.85 -3.46 10.82
C MET A 112 12.22 -2.97 10.32
N ALA A 113 12.26 -1.72 9.85
CA ALA A 113 13.46 -1.07 9.31
C ALA A 113 13.28 0.46 9.34
N VAL A 114 14.36 1.17 9.05
CA VAL A 114 14.36 2.61 8.76
C VAL A 114 14.77 2.82 7.30
N LEU A 115 14.08 3.72 6.63
CA LEU A 115 14.40 4.10 5.26
C LEU A 115 14.70 5.61 5.20
N PRO A 116 15.93 6.01 4.85
CA PRO A 116 16.26 7.40 4.56
C PRO A 116 15.59 7.83 3.25
N LEU A 117 14.78 8.90 3.28
CA LEU A 117 14.10 9.43 2.11
C LEU A 117 14.39 10.91 1.89
N LYS A 118 14.54 11.28 0.63
CA LYS A 118 14.62 12.66 0.17
C LYS A 118 13.91 12.76 -1.17
N ASP A 119 13.03 13.74 -1.31
CA ASP A 119 12.26 14.00 -2.52
C ASP A 119 11.56 12.74 -3.07
N ALA A 120 10.89 12.01 -2.16
CA ALA A 120 10.26 10.74 -2.49
C ALA A 120 8.96 10.53 -1.74
N ALA A 121 8.03 9.86 -2.39
CA ALA A 121 6.80 9.34 -1.79
C ALA A 121 7.03 7.93 -1.23
N LEU A 122 6.33 7.60 -0.17
CA LEU A 122 6.26 6.25 0.39
C LEU A 122 4.84 5.94 0.82
N SER A 123 4.38 4.74 0.50
CA SER A 123 3.15 4.20 1.08
C SER A 123 3.37 2.78 1.63
N THR A 124 2.58 2.42 2.63
CA THR A 124 2.58 1.07 3.21
C THR A 124 1.15 0.56 3.38
N SER A 125 0.90 -0.66 2.92
CA SER A 125 -0.33 -1.42 3.18
C SER A 125 0.00 -2.67 3.99
N GLY A 126 -0.84 -2.97 5.00
CA GLY A 126 -0.63 -4.15 5.84
C GLY A 126 -1.94 -4.73 6.39
N ASP A 127 -1.93 -6.02 6.68
CA ASP A 127 -3.07 -6.75 7.23
C ASP A 127 -3.36 -6.45 8.72
N TYR A 128 -2.50 -5.65 9.34
CA TYR A 128 -2.53 -5.26 10.74
C TYR A 128 -3.16 -3.89 10.99
N GLU A 129 -3.48 -3.13 9.95
CA GLU A 129 -4.05 -1.78 10.09
C GLU A 129 -5.53 -1.82 10.52
N ARG A 130 -6.33 -2.56 9.77
CA ARG A 130 -7.76 -2.75 10.08
C ARG A 130 -8.13 -4.21 9.84
N PHE A 131 -8.48 -4.90 10.90
CA PHE A 131 -8.86 -6.32 10.87
C PHE A 131 -9.77 -6.67 12.05
N PHE A 132 -10.38 -7.83 11.99
CA PHE A 132 -10.96 -8.54 13.13
C PHE A 132 -10.58 -10.02 13.02
N GLU A 133 -10.69 -10.73 14.13
CA GLU A 133 -10.42 -12.15 14.17
C GLU A 133 -11.68 -12.95 14.49
N ALA A 134 -11.90 -14.02 13.74
CA ALA A 134 -13.01 -14.94 13.96
C ALA A 134 -12.56 -16.36 13.65
N GLY A 135 -12.79 -17.30 14.59
CA GLY A 135 -12.39 -18.70 14.42
C GLY A 135 -10.89 -18.91 14.18
N GLY A 136 -10.02 -18.06 14.76
CA GLY A 136 -8.57 -18.11 14.57
C GLY A 136 -8.08 -17.58 13.21
N VAL A 137 -8.96 -16.99 12.40
CA VAL A 137 -8.63 -16.39 11.11
C VAL A 137 -8.71 -14.87 11.20
N ARG A 138 -7.69 -14.18 10.67
CA ARG A 138 -7.66 -12.73 10.54
C ARG A 138 -8.37 -12.27 9.26
N TYR A 139 -9.36 -11.41 9.43
CA TYR A 139 -10.11 -10.80 8.35
C TYR A 139 -9.73 -9.32 8.23
N HIS A 140 -8.79 -9.00 7.36
CA HIS A 140 -8.30 -7.64 7.13
C HIS A 140 -9.03 -6.95 5.95
N HIS A 141 -8.86 -5.64 5.84
CA HIS A 141 -9.58 -4.77 4.91
C HIS A 141 -9.10 -4.82 3.45
N ILE A 142 -7.95 -5.42 3.16
CA ILE A 142 -7.44 -5.56 1.80
C ILE A 142 -8.07 -6.78 1.16
N LEU A 143 -8.99 -6.55 0.22
CA LEU A 143 -9.78 -7.60 -0.40
C LEU A 143 -9.22 -8.02 -1.75
N ASP A 144 -9.22 -9.31 -2.01
CA ASP A 144 -8.98 -9.86 -3.35
C ASP A 144 -10.26 -9.72 -4.17
N PRO A 145 -10.28 -8.93 -5.26
CA PRO A 145 -11.47 -8.72 -6.08
C PRO A 145 -11.98 -9.99 -6.76
N ARG A 146 -11.13 -11.00 -6.93
CA ARG A 146 -11.48 -12.29 -7.54
C ARG A 146 -12.35 -13.13 -6.61
N THR A 147 -12.11 -13.04 -5.32
CA THR A 147 -12.81 -13.85 -4.31
C THR A 147 -13.79 -13.04 -3.46
N GLY A 148 -13.64 -11.71 -3.42
CA GLY A 148 -14.37 -10.80 -2.54
C GLY A 148 -14.02 -10.98 -1.05
N ARG A 149 -13.00 -11.76 -0.72
CA ARG A 149 -12.51 -12.05 0.64
C ARG A 149 -11.21 -11.30 0.91
N PRO A 150 -10.79 -11.17 2.17
CA PRO A 150 -9.44 -10.72 2.48
C PRO A 150 -8.41 -11.51 1.69
N ALA A 151 -7.43 -10.81 1.11
CA ALA A 151 -6.39 -11.43 0.30
C ALA A 151 -5.56 -12.42 1.15
N GLN A 152 -5.36 -13.62 0.64
CA GLN A 152 -4.54 -14.65 1.25
C GLN A 152 -3.30 -14.91 0.37
N SER A 153 -2.61 -13.86 0.04
CA SER A 153 -1.48 -13.87 -0.89
C SER A 153 -0.15 -14.27 -0.24
N GLY A 154 -0.13 -14.39 1.09
CA GLY A 154 1.09 -14.59 1.88
C GLY A 154 1.79 -13.28 2.27
N ALA A 155 1.50 -12.15 1.63
CA ALA A 155 2.00 -10.86 2.08
C ALA A 155 1.32 -10.40 3.37
N ILE A 156 2.09 -9.82 4.29
CA ILE A 156 1.58 -9.23 5.54
C ILE A 156 1.84 -7.72 5.62
N SER A 157 2.84 -7.22 4.90
CA SER A 157 3.14 -5.81 4.73
C SER A 157 3.77 -5.55 3.38
N VAL A 158 3.41 -4.44 2.75
CA VAL A 158 3.98 -3.98 1.48
C VAL A 158 4.29 -2.50 1.60
N THR A 159 5.54 -2.12 1.40
CA THR A 159 6.00 -0.74 1.35
C THR A 159 6.53 -0.43 -0.05
N ILE A 160 6.08 0.66 -0.65
CA ILE A 160 6.51 1.11 -1.96
C ILE A 160 6.98 2.56 -1.88
N VAL A 161 8.07 2.83 -2.58
CA VAL A 161 8.68 4.15 -2.72
C VAL A 161 8.63 4.56 -4.19
N ALA A 162 8.35 5.83 -4.42
CA ALA A 162 8.50 6.49 -5.71
C ALA A 162 9.35 7.76 -5.53
N ASP A 163 10.45 7.87 -6.24
CA ASP A 163 11.28 9.08 -6.21
C ASP A 163 10.65 10.24 -7.00
N SER A 164 11.29 11.39 -6.98
CA SER A 164 10.77 12.62 -7.60
C SER A 164 10.62 12.56 -9.13
N SER A 165 11.22 11.57 -9.80
CA SER A 165 11.07 11.38 -11.25
C SER A 165 9.73 10.77 -11.64
N VAL A 166 9.02 10.18 -10.67
CA VAL A 166 7.73 9.52 -10.88
C VAL A 166 6.59 10.54 -10.72
N PRO A 167 5.84 10.86 -11.79
CA PRO A 167 4.67 11.72 -11.68
C PRO A 167 3.62 11.12 -10.75
N ASP A 168 2.98 11.97 -9.92
CA ASP A 168 1.95 11.57 -8.95
C ASP A 168 2.39 10.36 -8.10
N GLY A 169 3.65 10.38 -7.65
CA GLY A 169 4.30 9.29 -6.94
C GLY A 169 3.58 8.91 -5.64
N GLY A 170 2.97 9.88 -4.96
CA GLY A 170 2.16 9.62 -3.76
C GLY A 170 0.94 8.76 -4.09
N MET A 171 0.16 9.15 -5.08
CA MET A 171 -1.01 8.40 -5.56
C MET A 171 -0.62 7.00 -6.04
N LEU A 172 0.46 6.91 -6.81
CA LEU A 172 0.92 5.65 -7.38
C LEU A 172 1.42 4.68 -6.30
N THR A 173 2.17 5.14 -5.31
CA THR A 173 2.63 4.28 -4.21
C THR A 173 1.46 3.73 -3.39
N ASP A 174 0.44 4.54 -3.07
CA ASP A 174 -0.75 4.12 -2.33
C ASP A 174 -1.52 3.02 -3.10
N LEU A 175 -1.74 3.23 -4.41
CA LEU A 175 -2.37 2.26 -5.30
C LEU A 175 -1.59 0.94 -5.37
N LEU A 176 -0.29 1.03 -5.63
CA LEU A 176 0.57 -0.13 -5.85
C LEU A 176 0.72 -1.00 -4.60
N THR A 177 0.78 -0.40 -3.39
CA THR A 177 0.88 -1.20 -2.16
C THR A 177 -0.31 -2.14 -2.00
N THR A 178 -1.51 -1.68 -2.34
CA THR A 178 -2.74 -2.49 -2.28
C THR A 178 -2.74 -3.58 -3.36
N ALA A 179 -2.38 -3.24 -4.60
CA ALA A 179 -2.32 -4.20 -5.71
C ALA A 179 -1.27 -5.30 -5.45
N VAL A 180 -0.06 -4.91 -5.06
CA VAL A 180 1.05 -5.82 -4.75
C VAL A 180 0.73 -6.71 -3.54
N PHE A 181 0.02 -6.19 -2.54
CA PHE A 181 -0.45 -7.00 -1.41
C PHE A 181 -1.36 -8.14 -1.89
N VAL A 182 -2.26 -7.88 -2.82
CA VAL A 182 -3.16 -8.90 -3.40
C VAL A 182 -2.41 -9.90 -4.27
N LEU A 183 -1.39 -9.47 -5.01
CA LEU A 183 -0.53 -10.34 -5.83
C LEU A 183 0.33 -11.28 -4.97
N GLY A 184 0.76 -10.82 -3.80
CA GLY A 184 1.66 -11.56 -2.92
C GLY A 184 3.14 -11.36 -3.26
N PRO A 185 4.06 -11.97 -2.48
CA PRO A 185 5.48 -11.66 -2.56
C PRO A 185 6.09 -11.90 -3.95
N GLU A 186 5.98 -13.09 -4.48
CA GLU A 186 6.63 -13.48 -5.73
C GLU A 186 6.08 -12.70 -6.93
N GLN A 187 4.77 -12.75 -7.16
CA GLN A 187 4.14 -12.02 -8.27
C GLN A 187 4.24 -10.51 -8.09
N GLY A 188 4.20 -10.04 -6.84
CA GLY A 188 4.33 -8.62 -6.51
C GLY A 188 5.71 -8.07 -6.83
N ILE A 189 6.79 -8.78 -6.50
CA ILE A 189 8.16 -8.38 -6.87
C ILE A 189 8.33 -8.39 -8.38
N HIS A 190 7.87 -9.44 -9.06
CA HIS A 190 7.93 -9.50 -10.53
C HIS A 190 7.17 -8.33 -11.18
N PHE A 191 5.98 -8.03 -10.70
CA PHE A 191 5.20 -6.89 -11.17
C PHE A 191 5.93 -5.56 -10.94
N LEU A 192 6.50 -5.34 -9.76
CA LEU A 192 7.26 -4.12 -9.46
C LEU A 192 8.49 -3.96 -10.35
N GLN A 193 9.13 -5.04 -10.76
CA GLN A 193 10.27 -5.01 -11.69
C GLN A 193 9.89 -4.52 -13.09
N THR A 194 8.60 -4.59 -13.46
CA THR A 194 8.09 -4.04 -14.73
C THR A 194 7.73 -2.55 -14.64
N MET A 195 7.77 -1.95 -13.45
CA MET A 195 7.42 -0.55 -13.26
C MET A 195 8.54 0.38 -13.76
N PRO A 196 8.21 1.64 -14.08
CA PRO A 196 9.21 2.64 -14.45
C PRO A 196 10.32 2.78 -13.41
N HIS A 197 11.49 3.26 -13.86
CA HIS A 197 12.55 3.69 -12.95
C HIS A 197 12.00 4.66 -11.88
N GLY A 198 12.57 4.58 -10.68
CA GLY A 198 12.15 5.41 -9.54
C GLY A 198 11.15 4.74 -8.62
N ILE A 199 10.57 3.59 -9.01
CA ILE A 199 9.69 2.79 -8.15
C ILE A 199 10.45 1.62 -7.56
N LYS A 200 10.37 1.48 -6.22
CA LYS A 200 10.99 0.38 -5.46
C LYS A 200 9.98 -0.15 -4.44
N GLY A 201 10.15 -1.40 -4.04
CA GLY A 201 9.26 -2.00 -3.07
C GLY A 201 9.92 -3.02 -2.16
N ALA A 202 9.34 -3.15 -0.98
CA ALA A 202 9.63 -4.18 0.00
C ALA A 202 8.34 -4.87 0.43
N ILE A 203 8.34 -6.19 0.39
CA ILE A 203 7.21 -7.03 0.78
C ILE A 203 7.67 -7.94 1.92
N VAL A 204 6.90 -7.97 2.99
CA VAL A 204 7.10 -8.92 4.10
C VAL A 204 6.06 -10.02 3.99
N ASP A 205 6.49 -11.26 4.02
CA ASP A 205 5.61 -12.42 4.05
C ASP A 205 5.35 -12.96 5.47
N GLY A 206 4.43 -13.90 5.59
CA GLY A 206 4.05 -14.51 6.87
C GLY A 206 5.16 -15.33 7.56
N ARG A 207 6.28 -15.56 6.89
CA ARG A 207 7.49 -16.20 7.44
C ARG A 207 8.57 -15.19 7.83
N TYR A 208 8.24 -13.89 7.78
CA TYR A 208 9.17 -12.78 8.01
C TYR A 208 10.31 -12.70 6.97
N GLN A 209 10.09 -13.25 5.77
CA GLN A 209 10.99 -13.03 4.66
C GLN A 209 10.72 -11.64 4.05
N LEU A 210 11.77 -10.90 3.82
CA LEU A 210 11.77 -9.56 3.25
C LEU A 210 12.19 -9.64 1.77
N TRP A 211 11.21 -9.47 0.90
CA TRP A 211 11.35 -9.46 -0.55
C TRP A 211 11.53 -8.02 -1.01
N THR A 212 12.54 -7.73 -1.82
CA THR A 212 12.82 -6.35 -2.24
C THR A 212 13.09 -6.27 -3.74
N THR A 213 12.80 -5.10 -4.33
CA THR A 213 13.19 -4.79 -5.70
C THR A 213 14.48 -3.97 -5.73
N GLY A 214 15.34 -4.23 -6.73
CA GLY A 214 16.52 -3.43 -7.02
C GLY A 214 17.37 -3.12 -5.78
N ASP A 215 17.70 -1.85 -5.61
CA ASP A 215 18.57 -1.39 -4.52
C ASP A 215 17.84 -1.17 -3.18
N MET A 216 16.54 -1.42 -3.10
CA MET A 216 15.76 -1.22 -1.87
C MET A 216 16.40 -1.90 -0.65
N ALA A 217 16.94 -3.12 -0.81
CA ALA A 217 17.61 -3.85 0.27
C ALA A 217 18.82 -3.09 0.85
N LYS A 218 19.56 -2.36 0.01
CA LYS A 218 20.76 -1.59 0.41
C LYS A 218 20.40 -0.27 1.10
N GLU A 219 19.20 0.22 0.86
CA GLU A 219 18.71 1.49 1.41
C GLU A 219 18.01 1.31 2.77
N LEU A 220 17.57 0.09 3.09
CA LEU A 220 17.00 -0.20 4.40
C LEU A 220 18.08 -0.24 5.47
N GLU A 221 17.91 0.62 6.48
CA GLU A 221 18.77 0.69 7.67
C GLU A 221 18.06 0.07 8.87
N ASP A 222 18.84 -0.30 9.89
CA ASP A 222 18.36 -0.80 11.18
C ASP A 222 17.29 -1.92 11.03
N VAL A 223 17.49 -2.83 10.06
CA VAL A 223 16.56 -3.94 9.83
C VAL A 223 16.50 -4.82 11.06
N SER A 224 15.29 -5.04 11.60
CA SER A 224 15.07 -5.89 12.76
C SER A 224 15.52 -7.32 12.49
N LYS A 225 16.10 -7.95 13.51
CA LYS A 225 16.59 -9.35 13.46
C LYS A 225 15.49 -10.38 13.21
N ASP A 226 14.23 -9.98 13.35
CA ASP A 226 13.08 -10.84 13.07
C ASP A 226 12.95 -11.14 11.57
N PHE A 227 13.58 -10.34 10.68
CA PHE A 227 13.43 -10.45 9.23
C PHE A 227 14.69 -11.00 8.56
N GLN A 228 14.47 -11.79 7.51
CA GLN A 228 15.52 -12.30 6.65
C GLN A 228 15.25 -11.87 5.21
N PHE A 229 16.27 -11.31 4.55
CA PHE A 229 16.15 -11.02 3.11
C PHE A 229 15.95 -12.32 2.35
N TRP A 230 14.93 -12.34 1.50
CA TRP A 230 14.70 -13.44 0.60
C TRP A 230 15.84 -13.52 -0.41
N GLN A 231 16.54 -14.64 -0.37
CA GLN A 231 17.59 -14.95 -1.32
C GLN A 231 17.01 -15.92 -2.34
N GLY A 232 16.45 -15.36 -3.42
CA GLY A 232 15.95 -16.17 -4.53
C GLY A 232 17.03 -17.09 -5.07
N SER A 233 16.69 -18.33 -5.24
CA SER A 233 17.51 -19.27 -6.01
C SER A 233 17.40 -18.91 -7.49
N GLY A 234 18.31 -18.06 -7.99
CA GLY A 234 18.47 -17.83 -9.42
C GLY A 234 17.52 -16.78 -10.01
N GLU A 235 18.07 -16.06 -10.93
CA GLU A 235 17.40 -15.11 -11.82
C GLU A 235 16.02 -15.62 -12.26
N LEU A 236 14.98 -14.86 -11.91
CA LEU A 236 13.70 -14.99 -12.61
C LEU A 236 13.96 -14.52 -14.04
N GLN A 237 14.13 -15.46 -14.94
CA GLN A 237 14.25 -15.24 -16.39
C GLN A 237 12.95 -14.65 -16.96
#